data_43c071cc6ead20cbdaef2c86f30540da
#
_entry.id   43c071cc6ead20cbdaef2c86f30540da
#
_cell.length_a   1.000
_cell.length_b   1.000
_cell.length_c   1.000
_cell.angle_alpha   90.00
_cell.angle_beta   90.00
_cell.angle_gamma   90.00
#
_symmetry.space_group_name_H-M   'P 1'
#
loop_
_entity.id
_entity.type
_entity.pdbx_description
1 polymer ?
#
loop_
_entity_poly.entity_id
_entity_poly.type
_entity_poly.pdbx_seq_one_letter_code
_entity_poly.pdbx_strand_id
1 'polypeptide(L)'
;MVKYIKLIIIIIICSLLIPINVNTAENKILLKINNQIITSLDILTELNYLGTINKEIKKIEKEKAFEISKNSIIREKIKEIEIKRVIKEIKIEDKILNNLIISYFKEFEINTISEFENFFLSKNIDPNVIKKKISIEVLWNQLIYSRYNQNVKIDKQLIKSNLSNNKKQTEFLISEILFNIDENEDLNKKFLLIDNSIKKINFAQTALAYSISDTANKGGNLGWISESILSEQIYKKINQIKL
;
A
#
# COMPACT_ATOMS: atom_id res chain seq x y z
N MET A 1 -18.72 -54.09 35.82
CA MET A 1 -19.09 -52.68 35.63
C MET A 1 -17.97 -51.72 36.06
N VAL A 2 -17.47 -51.75 37.29
CA VAL A 2 -16.43 -50.85 37.82
C VAL A 2 -15.11 -50.90 37.03
N LYS A 3 -14.69 -52.04 36.49
CA LYS A 3 -13.46 -52.23 35.72
C LYS A 3 -13.47 -51.49 34.37
N TYR A 4 -14.64 -51.45 33.72
CA TYR A 4 -14.83 -50.69 32.45
C TYR A 4 -14.88 -49.17 32.68
N ILE A 5 -15.44 -48.74 33.81
CA ILE A 5 -15.46 -47.31 34.17
C ILE A 5 -14.06 -46.77 34.41
N LYS A 6 -13.18 -47.55 35.11
CA LYS A 6 -11.77 -47.16 35.30
C LYS A 6 -11.03 -47.12 33.98
N LEU A 7 -11.26 -48.05 33.05
CA LEU A 7 -10.62 -48.04 31.74
C LEU A 7 -11.01 -46.78 30.89
N ILE A 8 -12.30 -46.43 30.93
CA ILE A 8 -12.83 -45.24 30.22
C ILE A 8 -12.19 -43.95 30.81
N ILE A 9 -12.10 -43.86 32.12
CA ILE A 9 -11.44 -42.70 32.79
C ILE A 9 -9.97 -42.61 32.41
N ILE A 10 -9.22 -43.68 32.30
CA ILE A 10 -7.82 -43.70 31.89
C ILE A 10 -7.70 -43.23 30.41
N ILE A 11 -8.56 -43.65 29.52
CA ILE A 11 -8.56 -43.25 28.12
C ILE A 11 -8.86 -41.74 27.99
N ILE A 12 -9.79 -41.21 28.77
CA ILE A 12 -10.12 -39.76 28.79
C ILE A 12 -8.94 -38.97 29.31
N ILE A 13 -8.24 -39.43 30.38
CA ILE A 13 -7.08 -38.76 30.91
C ILE A 13 -5.92 -38.81 29.93
N CYS A 14 -5.67 -39.92 29.23
CA CYS A 14 -4.67 -40.01 28.18
C CYS A 14 -4.94 -39.11 26.98
N SER A 15 -6.20 -38.91 26.60
CA SER A 15 -6.59 -38.00 25.50
C SER A 15 -6.36 -36.51 25.84
N LEU A 16 -6.42 -36.13 27.12
CA LEU A 16 -6.14 -34.80 27.62
C LEU A 16 -4.61 -34.48 27.68
N LEU A 17 -3.75 -35.50 27.62
CA LEU A 17 -2.30 -35.35 27.66
C LEU A 17 -1.63 -35.32 26.28
N ILE A 18 -2.42 -35.34 25.18
CA ILE A 18 -1.87 -35.18 23.84
C ILE A 18 -1.38 -33.73 23.71
N PRO A 19 -0.07 -33.47 23.61
CA PRO A 19 0.43 -32.12 23.40
C PRO A 19 -0.10 -31.64 22.04
N ILE A 20 -0.97 -30.62 22.05
CA ILE A 20 -1.34 -29.89 20.84
C ILE A 20 -0.09 -29.14 20.42
N ASN A 21 0.62 -29.65 19.42
CA ASN A 21 1.68 -28.88 18.79
C ASN A 21 1.07 -27.61 18.14
N VAL A 22 0.93 -26.59 18.93
CA VAL A 22 0.61 -25.26 18.41
C VAL A 22 1.88 -24.79 17.70
N ASN A 23 1.93 -24.89 16.38
CA ASN A 23 2.93 -24.21 15.56
C ASN A 23 2.71 -22.71 15.73
N THR A 24 3.28 -22.12 16.77
CA THR A 24 3.39 -20.69 16.90
C THR A 24 4.37 -20.22 15.82
N ALA A 25 3.89 -19.44 14.88
CA ALA A 25 4.77 -18.78 13.92
C ALA A 25 5.80 -17.97 14.72
N GLU A 26 7.06 -18.38 14.65
CA GLU A 26 8.14 -17.72 15.39
C GLU A 26 8.30 -16.29 14.84
N ASN A 27 8.08 -15.29 15.70
CA ASN A 27 8.23 -13.90 15.29
C ASN A 27 9.73 -13.56 15.24
N LYS A 28 10.29 -13.46 14.03
CA LYS A 28 11.73 -13.19 13.79
C LYS A 28 11.94 -11.74 13.42
N ILE A 29 13.01 -11.15 13.94
CA ILE A 29 13.50 -9.86 13.45
C ILE A 29 14.13 -10.11 12.08
N LEU A 30 13.60 -9.48 11.05
CA LEU A 30 14.07 -9.62 9.67
C LEU A 30 14.96 -8.46 9.24
N LEU A 31 14.66 -7.25 9.71
CA LEU A 31 15.36 -6.03 9.33
C LEU A 31 15.41 -5.05 10.51
N LYS A 32 16.45 -4.19 10.49
CA LYS A 32 16.57 -3.04 11.37
C LYS A 32 16.86 -1.80 10.53
N ILE A 33 16.05 -0.75 10.72
CA ILE A 33 16.22 0.55 10.05
C ILE A 33 16.40 1.58 11.16
N ASN A 34 17.64 2.09 11.34
CA ASN A 34 18.00 2.90 12.49
C ASN A 34 17.62 2.18 13.81
N ASN A 35 16.74 2.78 14.62
CA ASN A 35 16.25 2.23 15.88
C ASN A 35 14.91 1.45 15.74
N GLN A 36 14.40 1.29 14.52
CA GLN A 36 13.17 0.56 14.24
C GLN A 36 13.50 -0.86 13.78
N ILE A 37 12.77 -1.85 14.30
CA ILE A 37 12.86 -3.24 13.87
C ILE A 37 11.65 -3.58 13.00
N ILE A 38 11.85 -4.48 12.05
CA ILE A 38 10.78 -5.07 11.24
C ILE A 38 10.85 -6.56 11.46
N THR A 39 9.74 -7.12 11.88
CA THR A 39 9.60 -8.54 12.19
C THR A 39 8.84 -9.29 11.09
N SER A 40 8.89 -10.61 11.12
CA SER A 40 8.07 -11.46 10.25
C SER A 40 6.57 -11.20 10.45
N LEU A 41 6.14 -10.90 11.67
CA LEU A 41 4.74 -10.58 11.97
C LEU A 41 4.30 -9.25 11.34
N ASP A 42 5.17 -8.24 11.36
CA ASP A 42 4.88 -6.95 10.70
C ASP A 42 4.61 -7.15 9.21
N ILE A 43 5.45 -7.96 8.55
CA ILE A 43 5.30 -8.23 7.11
C ILE A 43 4.03 -9.04 6.83
N LEU A 44 3.70 -10.03 7.67
CA LEU A 44 2.46 -10.80 7.52
C LEU A 44 1.21 -9.94 7.75
N THR A 45 1.26 -9.03 8.72
CA THR A 45 0.18 -8.06 8.97
C THR A 45 -0.01 -7.14 7.77
N GLU A 46 1.09 -6.65 7.19
CA GLU A 46 1.07 -5.84 5.97
C GLU A 46 0.52 -6.63 4.78
N LEU A 47 0.94 -7.87 4.61
CA LEU A 47 0.43 -8.75 3.55
C LEU A 47 -1.09 -8.95 3.67
N ASN A 48 -1.59 -9.15 4.89
CA ASN A 48 -3.03 -9.26 5.13
C ASN A 48 -3.76 -7.95 4.80
N TYR A 49 -3.21 -6.80 5.20
CA TYR A 49 -3.74 -5.49 4.86
C TYR A 49 -3.77 -5.27 3.35
N LEU A 50 -2.64 -5.44 2.67
CA LEU A 50 -2.56 -5.26 1.22
C LEU A 50 -3.51 -6.21 0.47
N GLY A 51 -3.60 -7.47 0.89
CA GLY A 51 -4.53 -8.44 0.30
C GLY A 51 -6.01 -8.16 0.60
N THR A 52 -6.29 -7.33 1.63
CA THR A 52 -7.65 -6.88 1.97
C THR A 52 -8.08 -5.72 1.08
N ILE A 53 -7.19 -4.75 0.86
CA ILE A 53 -7.49 -3.57 0.03
C ILE A 53 -7.29 -3.82 -1.46
N ASN A 54 -6.49 -4.83 -1.83
CA ASN A 54 -6.24 -5.17 -3.23
C ASN A 54 -6.23 -6.68 -3.45
N LYS A 55 -7.26 -7.17 -4.14
CA LYS A 55 -7.44 -8.61 -4.43
C LYS A 55 -6.33 -9.19 -5.32
N GLU A 56 -5.62 -8.36 -6.10
CA GLU A 56 -4.54 -8.81 -6.98
C GLU A 56 -3.35 -9.38 -6.19
N ILE A 57 -3.11 -8.89 -4.97
CA ILE A 57 -2.08 -9.44 -4.06
C ILE A 57 -2.28 -10.94 -3.82
N LYS A 58 -3.52 -11.40 -3.74
CA LYS A 58 -3.85 -12.82 -3.48
C LYS A 58 -3.56 -13.73 -4.68
N LYS A 59 -3.36 -13.15 -5.87
CA LYS A 59 -3.08 -13.87 -7.12
C LYS A 59 -1.58 -13.98 -7.41
N ILE A 60 -0.76 -13.24 -6.68
CA ILE A 60 0.70 -13.20 -6.85
C ILE A 60 1.34 -14.38 -6.09
N GLU A 61 2.48 -14.89 -6.58
CA GLU A 61 3.30 -15.89 -5.87
C GLU A 61 3.65 -15.41 -4.45
N LYS A 62 3.62 -16.32 -3.49
CA LYS A 62 3.75 -16.01 -2.04
C LYS A 62 5.04 -15.25 -1.73
N GLU A 63 6.15 -15.67 -2.32
CA GLU A 63 7.47 -15.04 -2.15
C GLU A 63 7.45 -13.59 -2.62
N LYS A 64 6.82 -13.34 -3.76
CA LYS A 64 6.69 -12.00 -4.33
C LYS A 64 5.74 -11.12 -3.52
N ALA A 65 4.61 -11.66 -3.08
CA ALA A 65 3.68 -10.97 -2.21
C ALA A 65 4.34 -10.58 -0.86
N PHE A 66 5.20 -11.48 -0.32
CA PHE A 66 5.99 -11.21 0.87
C PHE A 66 7.00 -10.07 0.65
N GLU A 67 7.75 -10.07 -0.47
CA GLU A 67 8.69 -8.99 -0.79
C GLU A 67 7.98 -7.64 -1.00
N ILE A 68 6.81 -7.62 -1.64
CA ILE A 68 5.98 -6.42 -1.78
C ILE A 68 5.61 -5.88 -0.40
N SER A 69 5.14 -6.74 0.50
CA SER A 69 4.74 -6.35 1.86
C SER A 69 5.94 -5.85 2.67
N LYS A 70 7.10 -6.52 2.54
CA LYS A 70 8.35 -6.09 3.17
C LYS A 70 8.75 -4.69 2.70
N ASN A 71 8.73 -4.45 1.40
CA ASN A 71 9.07 -3.14 0.84
C ASN A 71 8.06 -2.05 1.24
N SER A 72 6.78 -2.39 1.38
CA SER A 72 5.75 -1.48 1.88
C SER A 72 6.06 -1.02 3.31
N ILE A 73 6.33 -1.96 4.20
CA ILE A 73 6.70 -1.65 5.60
C ILE A 73 8.01 -0.86 5.68
N ILE A 74 9.01 -1.19 4.87
CA ILE A 74 10.27 -0.43 4.83
C ILE A 74 10.00 1.04 4.47
N ARG A 75 9.22 1.30 3.43
CA ARG A 75 8.85 2.67 3.03
C ARG A 75 8.10 3.40 4.15
N GLU A 76 7.12 2.75 4.77
CA GLU A 76 6.39 3.34 5.90
C GLU A 76 7.32 3.70 7.05
N LYS A 77 8.24 2.81 7.42
CA LYS A 77 9.21 3.08 8.50
C LYS A 77 10.17 4.23 8.17
N ILE A 78 10.61 4.34 6.92
CA ILE A 78 11.44 5.46 6.46
C ILE A 78 10.66 6.77 6.57
N LYS A 79 9.41 6.81 6.08
CA LYS A 79 8.53 7.98 6.23
C LYS A 79 8.34 8.35 7.71
N GLU A 80 8.04 7.36 8.56
CA GLU A 80 7.88 7.56 10.01
C GLU A 80 9.13 8.17 10.66
N ILE A 81 10.33 7.68 10.30
CA ILE A 81 11.60 8.18 10.82
C ILE A 81 11.81 9.65 10.41
N GLU A 82 11.60 9.97 9.13
CA GLU A 82 11.80 11.33 8.62
C GLU A 82 10.79 12.32 9.22
N ILE A 83 9.54 11.91 9.38
CA ILE A 83 8.52 12.72 10.04
C ILE A 83 8.92 13.02 11.49
N LYS A 84 9.39 12.01 12.23
CA LYS A 84 9.80 12.16 13.64
C LYS A 84 11.03 13.04 13.85
N ARG A 85 11.80 13.33 12.80
CA ARG A 85 12.88 14.35 12.88
C ARG A 85 12.34 15.78 12.99
N VAL A 86 11.10 16.01 12.55
CA VAL A 86 10.48 17.35 12.50
C VAL A 86 9.39 17.51 13.53
N ILE A 87 8.59 16.46 13.77
CA ILE A 87 7.49 16.45 14.73
C ILE A 87 7.67 15.34 15.77
N LYS A 88 7.24 15.61 17.01
CA LYS A 88 7.41 14.66 18.12
C LYS A 88 6.46 13.47 18.07
N GLU A 89 5.25 13.66 17.57
CA GLU A 89 4.18 12.67 17.58
C GLU A 89 3.51 12.57 16.22
N ILE A 90 3.29 11.32 15.77
CA ILE A 90 2.53 11.04 14.54
C ILE A 90 1.06 11.03 14.90
N LYS A 91 0.48 12.20 14.89
CA LYS A 91 -0.94 12.41 15.17
C LYS A 91 -1.49 13.53 14.31
N ILE A 92 -2.65 13.33 13.75
CA ILE A 92 -3.46 14.33 13.07
C ILE A 92 -4.77 14.49 13.81
N GLU A 93 -5.47 15.59 13.60
CA GLU A 93 -6.77 15.85 14.23
C GLU A 93 -7.77 14.75 13.86
N ASP A 94 -8.49 14.21 14.86
CA ASP A 94 -9.41 13.07 14.67
C ASP A 94 -10.49 13.37 13.61
N LYS A 95 -10.99 14.60 13.53
CA LYS A 95 -11.97 15.00 12.52
C LYS A 95 -11.41 14.87 11.10
N ILE A 96 -10.15 15.30 10.91
CA ILE A 96 -9.47 15.20 9.61
C ILE A 96 -9.23 13.74 9.27
N LEU A 97 -8.70 12.95 10.23
CA LEU A 97 -8.44 11.52 10.06
C LEU A 97 -9.70 10.76 9.68
N ASN A 98 -10.82 11.00 10.39
CA ASN A 98 -12.09 10.34 10.15
C ASN A 98 -12.63 10.64 8.73
N ASN A 99 -12.56 11.90 8.29
CA ASN A 99 -12.97 12.29 6.95
C ASN A 99 -12.12 11.60 5.86
N LEU A 100 -10.81 11.51 6.08
CA LEU A 100 -9.89 10.82 5.16
C LEU A 100 -10.16 9.32 5.10
N ILE A 101 -10.39 8.68 6.25
CA ILE A 101 -10.75 7.26 6.32
C ILE A 101 -11.98 6.98 5.46
N ILE A 102 -13.07 7.73 5.68
CA ILE A 102 -14.30 7.56 4.91
C ILE A 102 -14.05 7.78 3.41
N SER A 103 -13.26 8.80 3.05
CA SER A 103 -12.91 9.08 1.66
C SER A 103 -12.11 7.96 1.02
N TYR A 104 -11.08 7.43 1.71
CA TYR A 104 -10.18 6.40 1.17
C TYR A 104 -10.85 5.04 1.02
N PHE A 105 -11.80 4.72 1.90
CA PHE A 105 -12.48 3.42 1.91
C PHE A 105 -13.91 3.45 1.37
N LYS A 106 -14.30 4.54 0.69
CA LYS A 106 -15.62 4.68 0.08
C LYS A 106 -15.93 3.57 -0.93
N GLU A 107 -14.94 3.12 -1.70
CA GLU A 107 -15.09 2.03 -2.66
C GLU A 107 -15.39 0.66 -2.00
N PHE A 108 -15.14 0.55 -0.69
CA PHE A 108 -15.50 -0.62 0.13
C PHE A 108 -16.85 -0.47 0.81
N GLU A 109 -17.66 0.50 0.38
CA GLU A 109 -18.99 0.82 0.97
C GLU A 109 -18.90 1.25 2.45
N ILE A 110 -17.73 1.73 2.89
CA ILE A 110 -17.48 2.21 4.26
C ILE A 110 -17.83 3.69 4.30
N ASN A 111 -18.88 4.05 5.06
CA ASN A 111 -19.39 5.42 5.18
C ASN A 111 -19.26 5.98 6.59
N THR A 112 -18.94 5.13 7.57
CA THR A 112 -18.78 5.51 8.99
C THR A 112 -17.51 4.91 9.57
N ILE A 113 -17.01 5.52 10.65
CA ILE A 113 -15.84 5.00 11.38
C ILE A 113 -16.14 3.63 12.01
N SER A 114 -17.34 3.40 12.48
CA SER A 114 -17.75 2.10 13.02
C SER A 114 -17.72 1.01 11.95
N GLU A 115 -18.19 1.29 10.73
CA GLU A 115 -18.09 0.35 9.59
C GLU A 115 -16.63 0.08 9.23
N PHE A 116 -15.78 1.11 9.21
CA PHE A 116 -14.34 0.96 8.99
C PHE A 116 -13.70 0.04 10.03
N GLU A 117 -13.95 0.27 11.32
CA GLU A 117 -13.41 -0.55 12.40
C GLU A 117 -13.89 -2.00 12.30
N ASN A 118 -15.19 -2.21 12.12
CA ASN A 118 -15.76 -3.55 11.96
C ASN A 118 -15.22 -4.28 10.72
N PHE A 119 -15.04 -3.56 9.61
CA PHE A 119 -14.48 -4.14 8.38
C PHE A 119 -13.09 -4.71 8.62
N PHE A 120 -12.17 -3.92 9.21
CA PHE A 120 -10.80 -4.39 9.45
C PHE A 120 -10.71 -5.43 10.56
N LEU A 121 -11.48 -5.30 11.65
CA LEU A 121 -11.56 -6.32 12.69
C LEU A 121 -12.05 -7.66 12.14
N SER A 122 -13.02 -7.67 11.23
CA SER A 122 -13.50 -8.90 10.57
C SER A 122 -12.40 -9.59 9.73
N LYS A 123 -11.34 -8.90 9.39
CA LYS A 123 -10.16 -9.41 8.65
C LYS A 123 -8.96 -9.66 9.56
N ASN A 124 -9.14 -9.65 10.88
CA ASN A 124 -8.07 -9.74 11.88
C ASN A 124 -6.98 -8.66 11.72
N ILE A 125 -7.39 -7.45 11.35
CA ILE A 125 -6.50 -6.28 11.24
C ILE A 125 -6.94 -5.25 12.29
N ASP A 126 -6.01 -4.79 13.11
CA ASP A 126 -6.27 -3.70 14.07
C ASP A 126 -6.52 -2.38 13.30
N PRO A 127 -7.69 -1.75 13.41
CA PRO A 127 -7.99 -0.49 12.74
C PRO A 127 -7.02 0.64 13.12
N ASN A 128 -6.43 0.61 14.31
CA ASN A 128 -5.47 1.61 14.74
C ASN A 128 -4.17 1.58 13.92
N VAL A 129 -3.76 0.40 13.45
CA VAL A 129 -2.63 0.26 12.52
C VAL A 129 -2.93 1.02 11.24
N ILE A 130 -4.15 0.90 10.70
CA ILE A 130 -4.54 1.58 9.47
C ILE A 130 -4.67 3.09 9.69
N LYS A 131 -5.26 3.51 10.81
CA LYS A 131 -5.32 4.93 11.22
C LYS A 131 -3.92 5.54 11.27
N LYS A 132 -2.94 4.81 11.84
CA LYS A 132 -1.53 5.23 11.88
C LYS A 132 -0.93 5.34 10.49
N LYS A 133 -1.15 4.36 9.59
CA LYS A 133 -0.68 4.40 8.20
C LYS A 133 -1.18 5.65 7.49
N ILE A 134 -2.47 5.96 7.57
CA ILE A 134 -3.06 7.17 6.99
C ILE A 134 -2.40 8.42 7.57
N SER A 135 -2.20 8.47 8.87
CA SER A 135 -1.55 9.62 9.53
C SER A 135 -0.12 9.82 9.03
N ILE A 136 0.65 8.73 8.85
CA ILE A 136 2.00 8.78 8.29
C ILE A 136 1.96 9.36 6.87
N GLU A 137 1.06 8.91 6.00
CA GLU A 137 0.95 9.40 4.63
C GLU A 137 0.58 10.90 4.58
N VAL A 138 -0.37 11.33 5.39
CA VAL A 138 -0.76 12.75 5.47
C VAL A 138 0.41 13.62 5.93
N LEU A 139 1.07 13.24 7.01
CA LEU A 139 2.18 13.99 7.57
C LEU A 139 3.40 13.97 6.65
N TRP A 140 3.63 12.86 5.94
CA TRP A 140 4.65 12.78 4.89
C TRP A 140 4.39 13.77 3.76
N ASN A 141 3.17 13.79 3.24
CA ASN A 141 2.78 14.72 2.18
C ASN A 141 2.90 16.18 2.63
N GLN A 142 2.53 16.50 3.87
CA GLN A 142 2.74 17.83 4.46
C GLN A 142 4.22 18.18 4.57
N LEU A 143 5.07 17.24 4.99
CA LEU A 143 6.51 17.43 5.09
C LEU A 143 7.13 17.70 3.71
N ILE A 144 6.78 16.90 2.70
CA ILE A 144 7.26 17.09 1.33
C ILE A 144 6.77 18.43 0.78
N TYR A 145 5.50 18.76 0.96
CA TYR A 145 4.96 20.04 0.54
C TYR A 145 5.70 21.21 1.21
N SER A 146 5.91 21.18 2.52
CA SER A 146 6.61 22.26 3.24
C SER A 146 8.06 22.46 2.77
N ARG A 147 8.75 21.38 2.38
CA ARG A 147 10.14 21.44 1.91
C ARG A 147 10.28 21.96 0.46
N TYR A 148 9.31 21.66 -0.39
CA TYR A 148 9.47 21.83 -1.84
C TYR A 148 8.48 22.79 -2.49
N ASN A 149 7.41 23.23 -1.78
CA ASN A 149 6.38 24.11 -2.35
C ASN A 149 6.94 25.42 -2.94
N GLN A 150 8.00 25.96 -2.33
CA GLN A 150 8.65 27.20 -2.82
C GLN A 150 9.33 27.00 -4.18
N ASN A 151 9.70 25.77 -4.52
CA ASN A 151 10.34 25.42 -5.79
C ASN A 151 9.32 25.21 -6.92
N VAL A 152 8.04 25.12 -6.60
CA VAL A 152 6.96 24.91 -7.56
C VAL A 152 6.46 26.26 -8.07
N LYS A 153 6.80 26.60 -9.32
CA LYS A 153 6.28 27.79 -9.99
C LYS A 153 4.97 27.43 -10.70
N ILE A 154 3.86 27.98 -10.19
CA ILE A 154 2.54 27.80 -10.81
C ILE A 154 2.26 29.02 -11.69
N ASP A 155 2.15 28.81 -13.00
CA ASP A 155 1.72 29.83 -13.94
C ASP A 155 0.18 29.96 -13.91
N LYS A 156 -0.29 30.88 -13.04
CA LYS A 156 -1.72 31.14 -12.88
C LYS A 156 -2.37 31.72 -14.14
N GLN A 157 -1.60 32.43 -15.01
CA GLN A 157 -2.14 33.00 -16.23
C GLN A 157 -2.37 31.93 -17.27
N LEU A 158 -1.44 30.99 -17.40
CA LEU A 158 -1.60 29.82 -18.27
C LEU A 158 -2.82 28.97 -17.85
N ILE A 159 -3.00 28.73 -16.56
CA ILE A 159 -4.14 27.99 -16.04
C ILE A 159 -5.45 28.74 -16.35
N LYS A 160 -5.51 30.05 -16.10
CA LYS A 160 -6.70 30.88 -16.42
C LYS A 160 -7.02 30.86 -17.90
N SER A 161 -6.04 31.01 -18.78
CA SER A 161 -6.26 31.00 -20.24
C SER A 161 -6.77 29.62 -20.70
N ASN A 162 -6.28 28.54 -20.14
CA ASN A 162 -6.75 27.17 -20.46
C ASN A 162 -8.20 26.95 -19.98
N LEU A 163 -8.57 27.48 -18.81
CA LEU A 163 -9.94 27.38 -18.29
C LEU A 163 -10.95 28.26 -19.06
N SER A 164 -10.54 29.46 -19.51
CA SER A 164 -11.42 30.37 -20.21
C SER A 164 -11.73 29.98 -21.68
N ASN A 165 -10.89 29.11 -22.24
CA ASN A 165 -11.03 28.70 -23.64
C ASN A 165 -12.12 27.65 -23.91
N ASN A 166 -12.93 27.24 -22.93
CA ASN A 166 -14.07 26.30 -23.05
C ASN A 166 -13.87 25.15 -24.06
N LYS A 167 -12.61 24.74 -24.30
CA LYS A 167 -12.33 23.59 -25.16
C LYS A 167 -12.77 22.34 -24.42
N LYS A 168 -13.44 21.44 -25.12
CA LYS A 168 -13.63 20.07 -24.64
C LYS A 168 -12.29 19.55 -24.14
N GLN A 169 -12.19 19.30 -22.84
CA GLN A 169 -10.96 18.72 -22.27
C GLN A 169 -11.06 17.22 -22.45
N THR A 170 -10.02 16.67 -23.05
CA THR A 170 -9.84 15.22 -23.11
C THR A 170 -9.24 14.76 -21.80
N GLU A 171 -9.78 13.71 -21.23
CA GLU A 171 -9.23 13.05 -20.05
C GLU A 171 -8.80 11.63 -20.43
N PHE A 172 -7.69 11.22 -19.85
CA PHE A 172 -7.12 9.88 -20.05
C PHE A 172 -7.13 9.12 -18.72
N LEU A 173 -7.62 7.89 -18.74
CA LEU A 173 -7.46 6.98 -17.61
C LEU A 173 -6.07 6.41 -17.66
N ILE A 174 -5.18 6.85 -16.77
CA ILE A 174 -3.76 6.52 -16.81
C ILE A 174 -3.36 5.68 -15.61
N SER A 175 -2.46 4.74 -15.85
CA SER A 175 -1.74 4.02 -14.80
C SER A 175 -0.23 4.12 -15.04
N GLU A 176 0.55 4.14 -13.96
CA GLU A 176 2.00 4.28 -14.01
C GLU A 176 2.73 3.16 -13.26
N ILE A 177 3.94 2.87 -13.67
CA ILE A 177 4.93 2.12 -12.90
C ILE A 177 6.16 2.99 -12.77
N LEU A 178 6.36 3.55 -11.58
CA LEU A 178 7.55 4.34 -11.26
C LEU A 178 8.60 3.41 -10.66
N PHE A 179 9.82 3.41 -11.19
CA PHE A 179 10.90 2.57 -10.68
C PHE A 179 12.23 3.31 -10.65
N ASN A 180 13.08 2.95 -9.69
CA ASN A 180 14.45 3.43 -9.62
C ASN A 180 15.37 2.52 -10.43
N ILE A 181 16.50 3.10 -10.82
CA ILE A 181 17.63 2.40 -11.43
C ILE A 181 18.79 2.55 -10.46
N ASP A 182 19.40 1.44 -10.05
CA ASP A 182 20.60 1.45 -9.24
C ASP A 182 21.81 1.87 -10.09
N GLU A 183 22.87 2.38 -9.45
CA GLU A 183 24.07 2.94 -10.15
C GLU A 183 24.69 1.99 -11.18
N ASN A 184 24.55 0.68 -11.01
CA ASN A 184 25.09 -0.35 -11.90
C ASN A 184 24.01 -1.07 -12.73
N GLU A 185 22.74 -0.62 -12.68
CA GLU A 185 21.63 -1.26 -13.37
C GLU A 185 21.39 -0.60 -14.75
N ASP A 186 21.22 -1.43 -15.78
CA ASP A 186 20.90 -0.96 -17.15
C ASP A 186 19.41 -0.65 -17.26
N LEU A 187 19.08 0.61 -17.63
CA LEU A 187 17.69 1.06 -17.83
C LEU A 187 16.90 0.17 -18.79
N ASN A 188 17.52 -0.21 -19.92
CA ASN A 188 16.82 -0.99 -20.93
C ASN A 188 16.52 -2.40 -20.42
N LYS A 189 17.45 -3.02 -19.68
CA LYS A 189 17.20 -4.32 -19.05
C LYS A 189 16.08 -4.23 -18.01
N LYS A 190 16.06 -3.20 -17.19
CA LYS A 190 14.99 -2.98 -16.21
C LYS A 190 13.65 -2.76 -16.89
N PHE A 191 13.62 -1.92 -17.92
CA PHE A 191 12.41 -1.67 -18.71
C PHE A 191 11.88 -2.97 -19.35
N LEU A 192 12.73 -3.74 -20.01
CA LEU A 192 12.34 -5.04 -20.61
C LEU A 192 11.82 -6.03 -19.58
N LEU A 193 12.41 -6.07 -18.38
CA LEU A 193 11.94 -6.91 -17.28
C LEU A 193 10.52 -6.54 -16.87
N ILE A 194 10.24 -5.23 -16.73
CA ILE A 194 8.92 -4.71 -16.37
C ILE A 194 7.91 -4.97 -17.51
N ASP A 195 8.27 -4.68 -18.75
CA ASP A 195 7.41 -4.92 -19.91
C ASP A 195 7.04 -6.42 -20.07
N ASN A 196 8.03 -7.31 -19.93
CA ASN A 196 7.78 -8.75 -19.91
C ASN A 196 6.90 -9.19 -18.74
N SER A 197 7.04 -8.55 -17.58
CA SER A 197 6.17 -8.81 -16.43
C SER A 197 4.73 -8.39 -16.70
N ILE A 198 4.52 -7.21 -17.33
CA ILE A 198 3.18 -6.75 -17.75
C ILE A 198 2.52 -7.78 -18.66
N LYS A 199 3.26 -8.28 -19.66
CA LYS A 199 2.76 -9.28 -20.61
C LYS A 199 2.44 -10.63 -19.94
N LYS A 200 3.22 -11.01 -18.92
CA LYS A 200 3.07 -12.31 -18.25
C LYS A 200 1.94 -12.33 -17.22
N ILE A 201 1.77 -11.26 -16.43
CA ILE A 201 0.85 -11.24 -15.30
C ILE A 201 -0.22 -10.15 -15.37
N ASN A 202 -0.01 -9.03 -15.89
CA ASN A 202 -0.77 -7.81 -16.18
C ASN A 202 -0.13 -6.57 -15.56
N PHE A 203 -0.64 -5.39 -15.97
CA PHE A 203 -0.09 -4.09 -15.54
C PHE A 203 -0.25 -3.89 -14.01
N ALA A 204 -1.43 -4.13 -13.46
CA ALA A 204 -1.72 -3.87 -12.03
C ALA A 204 -0.83 -4.70 -11.10
N GLN A 205 -0.64 -5.98 -11.38
CA GLN A 205 0.24 -6.86 -10.62
C GLN A 205 1.71 -6.47 -10.79
N THR A 206 2.09 -6.02 -11.99
CA THR A 206 3.46 -5.53 -12.24
C THR A 206 3.71 -4.22 -11.51
N ALA A 207 2.74 -3.30 -11.47
CA ALA A 207 2.84 -2.07 -10.68
C ALA A 207 3.04 -2.37 -9.18
N LEU A 208 2.25 -3.30 -8.63
CA LEU A 208 2.43 -3.76 -7.24
C LEU A 208 3.84 -4.29 -6.96
N ALA A 209 4.42 -5.01 -7.92
CA ALA A 209 5.71 -5.69 -7.75
C ALA A 209 6.92 -4.78 -7.92
N TYR A 210 6.84 -3.79 -8.81
CA TYR A 210 8.00 -3.01 -9.25
C TYR A 210 7.86 -1.51 -9.03
N SER A 211 6.64 -0.98 -8.86
CA SER A 211 6.45 0.45 -8.70
C SER A 211 6.81 0.91 -7.28
N ILE A 212 7.54 2.01 -7.21
CA ILE A 212 7.85 2.74 -5.97
C ILE A 212 6.84 3.86 -5.70
N SER A 213 5.89 4.08 -6.62
CA SER A 213 4.81 5.06 -6.46
C SER A 213 3.84 4.67 -5.35
N ASP A 214 3.24 5.65 -4.68
CA ASP A 214 2.17 5.42 -3.71
C ASP A 214 0.92 4.82 -4.38
N THR A 215 0.78 4.97 -5.71
CA THR A 215 -0.30 4.33 -6.50
C THR A 215 -0.07 2.84 -6.73
N ALA A 216 1.12 2.29 -6.43
CA ALA A 216 1.44 0.88 -6.60
C ALA A 216 0.37 -0.04 -5.99
N ASN A 217 -0.10 0.26 -4.77
CA ASN A 217 -1.12 -0.50 -4.05
C ASN A 217 -2.49 -0.51 -4.75
N LYS A 218 -2.72 0.46 -5.66
CA LYS A 218 -3.92 0.55 -6.52
C LYS A 218 -3.62 0.08 -7.95
N GLY A 219 -2.59 -0.75 -8.13
CA GLY A 219 -2.18 -1.23 -9.45
C GLY A 219 -1.58 -0.15 -10.35
N GLY A 220 -1.04 0.92 -9.77
CA GLY A 220 -0.48 2.06 -10.47
C GLY A 220 -1.52 3.07 -10.98
N ASN A 221 -2.80 2.90 -10.66
CA ASN A 221 -3.89 3.73 -11.20
C ASN A 221 -3.82 5.17 -10.66
N LEU A 222 -3.65 6.13 -11.57
CA LEU A 222 -3.69 7.58 -11.32
C LEU A 222 -5.10 8.16 -11.46
N GLY A 223 -6.06 7.40 -11.99
CA GLY A 223 -7.39 7.88 -12.34
C GLY A 223 -7.44 8.66 -13.65
N TRP A 224 -8.51 9.45 -13.81
CA TRP A 224 -8.69 10.31 -14.97
C TRP A 224 -7.84 11.56 -14.87
N ILE A 225 -6.94 11.74 -15.82
CA ILE A 225 -5.99 12.84 -15.90
C ILE A 225 -6.33 13.70 -17.12
N SER A 226 -6.55 14.99 -16.89
CA SER A 226 -6.79 15.95 -17.98
C SER A 226 -5.55 16.12 -18.87
N GLU A 227 -5.75 16.23 -20.18
CA GLU A 227 -4.68 16.52 -21.14
C GLU A 227 -3.83 17.74 -20.76
N SER A 228 -4.45 18.73 -20.10
CA SER A 228 -3.79 19.97 -19.68
C SER A 228 -2.75 19.79 -18.58
N ILE A 229 -2.79 18.67 -17.86
CA ILE A 229 -1.85 18.32 -16.76
C ILE A 229 -0.68 17.51 -17.29
N LEU A 230 -0.83 16.86 -18.44
CA LEU A 230 0.20 16.04 -19.05
C LEU A 230 1.32 16.91 -19.62
N SER A 231 2.57 16.46 -19.47
CA SER A 231 3.67 17.07 -20.22
C SER A 231 3.45 16.87 -21.72
N GLU A 232 3.96 17.80 -22.53
CA GLU A 232 3.84 17.74 -23.99
C GLU A 232 4.36 16.41 -24.56
N GLN A 233 5.42 15.86 -23.97
CA GLN A 233 6.03 14.60 -24.36
C GLN A 233 5.08 13.41 -24.10
N ILE A 234 4.46 13.37 -22.92
CA ILE A 234 3.51 12.31 -22.53
C ILE A 234 2.27 12.40 -23.41
N TYR A 235 1.70 13.61 -23.57
CA TYR A 235 0.54 13.83 -24.41
C TYR A 235 0.74 13.36 -25.86
N LYS A 236 1.87 13.72 -26.49
CA LYS A 236 2.21 13.26 -27.83
C LYS A 236 2.30 11.73 -27.92
N LYS A 237 2.85 11.09 -26.89
CA LYS A 237 2.96 9.60 -26.86
C LYS A 237 1.60 8.94 -26.71
N ILE A 238 0.75 9.42 -25.82
CA ILE A 238 -0.60 8.87 -25.62
C ILE A 238 -1.43 8.96 -26.90
N ASN A 239 -1.41 10.10 -27.60
CA ASN A 239 -2.14 10.27 -28.86
C ASN A 239 -1.63 9.41 -30.03
N GLN A 240 -0.43 8.84 -29.92
CA GLN A 240 0.10 7.88 -30.91
C GLN A 240 -0.39 6.44 -30.64
N ILE A 241 -0.90 6.16 -29.44
CA ILE A 241 -1.46 4.86 -29.10
C ILE A 241 -2.85 4.77 -29.73
N LYS A 242 -3.03 3.84 -30.69
CA LYS A 242 -4.36 3.52 -31.19
C LYS A 242 -5.11 2.76 -30.08
N LEU A 243 -6.13 3.37 -29.52
CA LEU A 243 -7.07 2.74 -28.60
C LEU A 243 -7.97 1.75 -29.35
#